data_5e96941f6999a9255c4b0e7e401b1b09
#
_entry.id   5e96941f6999a9255c4b0e7e401b1b09
#
_cell.length_a   1.000
_cell.length_b   1.000
_cell.length_c   1.000
_cell.angle_alpha   90.00
_cell.angle_beta   90.00
_cell.angle_gamma   90.00
#
_symmetry.space_group_name_H-M   'P 1'
#
loop_
_entity.id
_entity.type
_entity.pdbx_description
1 polymer ?
#
loop_
_entity_poly.entity_id
_entity_poly.type
_entity_poly.pdbx_seq_one_letter_code
_entity_poly.pdbx_strand_id
1 'polypeptide(L)'
;MAKALVRLCFTISIICLLFISFINIKTLCSEEDVSKDIVTTHTGLSHGTETECDITKFVGESLKYDVGFWIFNKIGTVELQTLRDGNNIVVTIDGSTTGMIDGILHRHNLYKTTLTLDKDMNRLKPLSTYEKKIKGDKERVKVTDYDYVNNMRKFTIWKNGKFRREREVKLDGKVGDDGISAFYNLRSEMYGKIKDGARFNICTAYKDRTSDSTIYVRTPVNSDNLYKQMGSNFTASFAAEICIDPEVFDSKDGKVVILFTDDLLPIGFIAKNVFGFGDLYGNLEEKTN
;
A
#
# COMPACT_ATOMS: atom_id res chain seq x y z
N MET A 1 -34.72 -2.67 -23.38
CA MET A 1 -33.93 -2.49 -22.15
C MET A 1 -33.51 -3.81 -21.49
N ALA A 2 -34.40 -4.79 -21.23
CA ALA A 2 -34.05 -6.06 -20.59
C ALA A 2 -32.96 -6.88 -21.30
N LYS A 3 -32.93 -6.93 -22.64
CA LYS A 3 -31.88 -7.64 -23.39
C LYS A 3 -30.49 -7.02 -23.32
N ALA A 4 -30.39 -5.71 -23.09
CA ALA A 4 -29.11 -5.04 -22.87
C ALA A 4 -28.57 -5.29 -21.46
N LEU A 5 -29.44 -5.35 -20.47
CA LEU A 5 -29.07 -5.66 -19.09
C LEU A 5 -28.57 -7.11 -18.96
N VAL A 6 -29.23 -8.07 -19.63
CA VAL A 6 -28.82 -9.47 -19.67
C VAL A 6 -27.48 -9.64 -20.39
N ARG A 7 -27.21 -8.89 -21.48
CA ARG A 7 -25.88 -8.89 -22.13
C ARG A 7 -24.79 -8.29 -21.25
N LEU A 8 -25.09 -7.24 -20.49
CA LEU A 8 -24.16 -6.64 -19.53
C LEU A 8 -23.84 -7.62 -18.38
N CYS A 9 -24.85 -8.32 -17.85
CA CYS A 9 -24.64 -9.38 -16.85
C CYS A 9 -23.84 -10.58 -17.42
N PHE A 10 -24.05 -10.95 -18.68
CA PHE A 10 -23.31 -12.03 -19.33
C PHE A 10 -21.85 -11.67 -19.61
N THR A 11 -21.57 -10.43 -20.01
CA THR A 11 -20.18 -9.93 -20.16
C THR A 11 -19.46 -9.81 -18.82
N ILE A 12 -20.14 -9.40 -17.75
CA ILE A 12 -19.57 -9.37 -16.39
C ILE A 12 -19.32 -10.79 -15.87
N SER A 13 -20.18 -11.76 -16.19
CA SER A 13 -20.00 -13.18 -15.82
C SER A 13 -18.85 -13.84 -16.58
N ILE A 14 -18.64 -13.50 -17.87
CA ILE A 14 -17.51 -13.97 -18.68
C ILE A 14 -16.21 -13.33 -18.18
N ILE A 15 -16.23 -12.07 -17.78
CA ILE A 15 -15.09 -11.39 -17.13
C ILE A 15 -14.75 -12.11 -15.81
N CYS A 16 -15.72 -12.52 -15.01
CA CYS A 16 -15.47 -13.33 -13.80
C CYS A 16 -14.92 -14.72 -14.09
N LEU A 17 -15.30 -15.37 -15.19
CA LEU A 17 -14.82 -16.72 -15.56
C LEU A 17 -13.40 -16.69 -16.16
N LEU A 18 -12.99 -15.63 -16.85
CA LEU A 18 -11.64 -15.44 -17.35
C LEU A 18 -10.62 -15.18 -16.21
N PHE A 19 -11.08 -14.78 -15.01
CA PHE A 19 -10.26 -14.57 -13.81
C PHE A 19 -9.69 -15.84 -13.17
N ILE A 20 -10.17 -17.03 -13.55
CA ILE A 20 -9.74 -18.31 -12.94
C ILE A 20 -8.59 -18.96 -13.73
N SER A 21 -8.29 -18.50 -14.96
CA SER A 21 -7.44 -19.24 -15.91
C SER A 21 -6.03 -18.71 -16.13
N PHE A 22 -5.61 -17.59 -15.51
CA PHE A 22 -4.26 -17.05 -15.68
C PHE A 22 -3.44 -17.01 -14.38
N ILE A 23 -3.11 -18.22 -13.89
CA ILE A 23 -1.97 -18.41 -13.00
C ILE A 23 -0.83 -18.93 -13.89
N ASN A 24 0.11 -18.09 -14.21
CA ASN A 24 1.50 -18.31 -14.60
C ASN A 24 1.93 -17.41 -15.76
N ILE A 25 2.44 -16.25 -15.46
CA ILE A 25 3.51 -15.64 -16.27
C ILE A 25 4.43 -14.86 -15.33
N LYS A 26 5.63 -15.38 -15.15
CA LYS A 26 6.78 -14.59 -14.71
C LYS A 26 7.08 -13.58 -15.80
N THR A 27 6.97 -12.31 -15.50
CA THR A 27 7.52 -11.28 -16.39
C THR A 27 8.31 -10.30 -15.55
N LEU A 28 9.59 -10.22 -15.85
CA LEU A 28 10.54 -9.23 -15.36
C LEU A 28 9.98 -7.82 -15.56
N CYS A 29 10.22 -6.94 -14.58
CA CYS A 29 10.23 -5.50 -14.84
C CYS A 29 11.23 -5.25 -15.98
N SER A 30 10.75 -4.85 -17.14
CA SER A 30 11.64 -4.41 -18.22
C SER A 30 12.22 -3.07 -17.80
N GLU A 31 13.53 -3.03 -17.70
CA GLU A 31 14.32 -1.80 -17.65
C GLU A 31 14.09 -1.06 -18.98
N GLU A 32 13.22 -0.06 -18.98
CA GLU A 32 13.32 1.00 -19.97
C GLU A 32 14.46 1.94 -19.55
N ASP A 33 15.41 2.11 -20.45
CA ASP A 33 16.59 2.94 -20.38
C ASP A 33 16.33 4.29 -19.69
N VAL A 34 16.72 4.39 -18.42
CA VAL A 34 17.04 5.67 -17.79
C VAL A 34 18.53 5.71 -17.60
N SER A 35 19.14 6.64 -18.32
CA SER A 35 20.58 6.93 -18.38
C SER A 35 21.28 6.64 -17.05
N LYS A 36 22.41 5.94 -17.17
CA LYS A 36 23.42 5.74 -16.14
C LYS A 36 23.98 7.10 -15.71
N ASP A 37 23.44 7.65 -14.61
CA ASP A 37 24.17 8.69 -13.87
C ASP A 37 23.84 8.57 -12.39
N ILE A 38 24.89 8.23 -11.66
CA ILE A 38 25.09 8.36 -10.22
C ILE A 38 24.17 7.53 -9.33
N VAL A 39 24.51 6.25 -9.19
CA VAL A 39 24.09 5.43 -8.06
C VAL A 39 24.82 5.92 -6.81
N THR A 40 24.20 6.80 -6.05
CA THR A 40 24.57 6.99 -4.66
C THR A 40 23.89 5.91 -3.83
N THR A 41 24.60 4.81 -3.64
CA THR A 41 24.24 3.76 -2.68
C THR A 41 24.34 4.35 -1.28
N HIS A 42 23.26 4.86 -0.72
CA HIS A 42 23.17 5.10 0.71
C HIS A 42 22.90 3.77 1.43
N THR A 43 23.89 2.92 1.51
CA THR A 43 24.03 1.98 2.62
C THR A 43 24.30 2.82 3.85
N GLY A 44 23.34 2.86 4.76
CA GLY A 44 23.25 3.51 6.03
C GLY A 44 24.48 4.25 6.57
N LEU A 45 24.21 5.25 7.41
CA LEU A 45 25.10 6.09 8.20
C LEU A 45 25.61 7.34 7.49
N SER A 46 24.74 8.28 7.20
CA SER A 46 25.11 9.68 7.23
C SER A 46 24.74 10.24 8.61
N HIS A 47 25.74 10.55 9.42
CA HIS A 47 25.62 11.47 10.56
C HIS A 47 25.33 12.88 10.00
N GLY A 48 24.11 13.09 9.51
CA GLY A 48 23.56 14.41 9.28
C GLY A 48 22.67 14.73 10.46
N THR A 49 22.70 15.94 10.97
CA THR A 49 21.92 16.49 12.09
C THR A 49 20.62 15.72 12.31
N GLU A 50 20.56 14.98 13.43
CA GLU A 50 19.47 14.11 13.82
C GLU A 50 18.16 14.92 13.92
N THR A 51 17.39 14.93 12.87
CA THR A 51 15.98 15.26 12.99
C THR A 51 15.35 14.02 13.60
N GLU A 52 15.08 14.08 14.90
CA GLU A 52 14.39 13.00 15.62
C GLU A 52 13.05 12.74 14.94
N CYS A 53 12.75 11.46 14.68
CA CYS A 53 11.52 11.06 14.05
C CYS A 53 10.33 11.45 14.91
N ASP A 54 9.67 12.53 14.59
CA ASP A 54 8.43 12.92 15.25
C ASP A 54 7.23 12.24 14.58
N ILE A 55 6.98 11.00 15.03
CA ILE A 55 5.79 10.23 14.62
C ILE A 55 4.53 10.72 15.31
N THR A 56 4.66 11.55 16.36
CA THR A 56 3.48 12.04 17.12
C THR A 56 2.62 12.96 16.27
N LYS A 57 3.18 13.56 15.24
CA LYS A 57 2.46 14.41 14.28
C LYS A 57 1.32 13.71 13.52
N PHE A 58 1.34 12.36 13.48
CA PHE A 58 0.27 11.59 12.81
C PHE A 58 -0.73 10.97 13.80
N VAL A 59 -0.48 11.09 15.10
CA VAL A 59 -1.38 10.53 16.12
C VAL A 59 -2.68 11.34 16.14
N GLY A 60 -3.82 10.67 16.03
CA GLY A 60 -5.14 11.27 15.90
C GLY A 60 -5.60 11.46 14.45
N GLU A 61 -4.68 11.36 13.48
CA GLU A 61 -5.04 11.55 12.07
C GLU A 61 -6.04 10.47 11.60
N SER A 62 -7.13 10.91 10.97
CA SER A 62 -8.02 10.06 10.19
C SER A 62 -8.13 10.62 8.77
N LEU A 63 -7.87 9.76 7.78
CA LEU A 63 -7.90 10.09 6.35
C LEU A 63 -8.89 9.17 5.65
N LYS A 64 -9.89 9.76 5.02
CA LYS A 64 -10.92 9.03 4.28
C LYS A 64 -10.80 9.28 2.79
N TYR A 65 -10.78 8.21 2.02
CA TYR A 65 -10.63 8.25 0.57
C TYR A 65 -11.84 7.63 -0.12
N ASP A 66 -12.29 8.28 -1.19
CA ASP A 66 -13.13 7.65 -2.18
C ASP A 66 -12.26 6.86 -3.16
N VAL A 67 -12.63 5.61 -3.41
CA VAL A 67 -11.87 4.71 -4.28
C VAL A 67 -12.61 4.48 -5.58
N GLY A 68 -11.92 4.71 -6.69
CA GLY A 68 -12.38 4.42 -8.04
C GLY A 68 -11.56 3.31 -8.69
N PHE A 69 -12.09 2.73 -9.75
CA PHE A 69 -11.40 1.71 -10.52
C PHE A 69 -11.73 1.85 -12.01
N TRP A 70 -10.72 1.96 -12.85
CA TRP A 70 -10.85 2.11 -14.29
C TRP A 70 -11.80 3.27 -14.65
N ILE A 71 -12.99 3.00 -15.23
CA ILE A 71 -14.00 4.00 -15.61
C ILE A 71 -15.02 4.30 -14.48
N PHE A 72 -14.95 3.58 -13.37
CA PHE A 72 -15.87 3.77 -12.24
C PHE A 72 -15.28 4.74 -11.23
N ASN A 73 -15.88 5.91 -11.08
CA ASN A 73 -15.37 6.97 -10.21
C ASN A 73 -15.42 6.62 -8.72
N LYS A 74 -16.39 5.79 -8.31
CA LYS A 74 -16.54 5.36 -6.92
C LYS A 74 -17.01 3.92 -6.86
N ILE A 75 -16.16 3.05 -6.35
CA ILE A 75 -16.46 1.64 -6.12
C ILE A 75 -16.38 1.26 -4.65
N GLY A 76 -15.81 2.14 -3.83
CA GLY A 76 -15.58 1.89 -2.42
C GLY A 76 -15.04 3.09 -1.68
N THR A 77 -14.76 2.87 -0.41
CA THR A 77 -14.10 3.84 0.49
C THR A 77 -12.97 3.17 1.22
N VAL A 78 -11.95 3.95 1.59
CA VAL A 78 -10.88 3.53 2.49
C VAL A 78 -10.71 4.58 3.57
N GLU A 79 -10.65 4.14 4.82
CA GLU A 79 -10.33 4.99 5.96
C GLU A 79 -9.01 4.52 6.58
N LEU A 80 -8.13 5.47 6.84
CA LEU A 80 -6.85 5.26 7.50
C LEU A 80 -6.87 6.04 8.81
N GLN A 81 -6.68 5.36 9.93
CA GLN A 81 -6.65 5.96 11.27
C GLN A 81 -5.35 5.65 11.96
N THR A 82 -4.81 6.64 12.67
CA THR A 82 -3.56 6.53 13.42
C THR A 82 -3.80 6.88 14.89
N LEU A 83 -3.64 5.92 15.79
CA LEU A 83 -3.88 6.08 17.21
C LEU A 83 -2.61 5.74 18.00
N ARG A 84 -2.49 6.35 19.17
CA ARG A 84 -1.44 6.00 20.14
C ARG A 84 -1.93 4.90 21.09
N ASP A 85 -1.09 3.91 21.32
CA ASP A 85 -1.30 2.84 22.31
C ASP A 85 -0.03 2.68 23.16
N GLY A 86 -0.01 3.36 24.29
CA GLY A 86 1.17 3.47 25.14
C GLY A 86 2.36 4.10 24.41
N ASN A 87 3.44 3.33 24.25
CA ASN A 87 4.64 3.75 23.52
C ASN A 87 4.58 3.38 22.03
N ASN A 88 3.51 2.72 21.59
CA ASN A 88 3.34 2.27 20.23
C ASN A 88 2.35 3.15 19.47
N ILE A 89 2.34 2.99 18.16
CA ILE A 89 1.34 3.56 17.25
C ILE A 89 0.57 2.42 16.62
N VAL A 90 -0.73 2.56 16.61
CA VAL A 90 -1.64 1.63 15.93
C VAL A 90 -2.21 2.32 14.72
N VAL A 91 -1.94 1.77 13.56
CA VAL A 91 -2.50 2.22 12.29
C VAL A 91 -3.55 1.22 11.85
N THR A 92 -4.73 1.72 11.53
CA THR A 92 -5.84 0.93 10.97
C THR A 92 -6.15 1.44 9.57
N ILE A 93 -6.27 0.51 8.62
CA ILE A 93 -6.79 0.79 7.27
C ILE A 93 -8.02 -0.08 7.08
N ASP A 94 -9.17 0.56 6.90
CA ASP A 94 -10.45 -0.09 6.69
C ASP A 94 -10.98 0.28 5.30
N GLY A 95 -11.12 -0.70 4.43
CA GLY A 95 -11.57 -0.50 3.06
C GLY A 95 -12.73 -1.40 2.70
N SER A 96 -13.79 -0.81 2.13
CA SER A 96 -14.98 -1.55 1.71
C SER A 96 -15.49 -1.09 0.35
N THR A 97 -16.08 -2.04 -0.38
CA THR A 97 -16.89 -1.71 -1.56
C THR A 97 -18.19 -1.02 -1.14
N THR A 98 -18.74 -0.16 -2.02
CA THR A 98 -19.96 0.59 -1.76
C THR A 98 -20.94 0.53 -2.93
N GLY A 99 -22.21 0.86 -2.68
CA GLY A 99 -23.25 0.98 -3.70
C GLY A 99 -23.51 -0.31 -4.47
N MET A 100 -23.71 -0.19 -5.79
CA MET A 100 -24.02 -1.33 -6.67
C MET A 100 -22.85 -2.33 -6.73
N ILE A 101 -21.62 -1.87 -6.63
CA ILE A 101 -20.43 -2.72 -6.66
C ILE A 101 -20.37 -3.62 -5.42
N ASP A 102 -20.80 -3.12 -4.27
CA ASP A 102 -20.86 -3.93 -3.05
C ASP A 102 -21.86 -5.09 -3.18
N GLY A 103 -23.02 -4.84 -3.80
CA GLY A 103 -23.99 -5.90 -4.09
C GLY A 103 -23.45 -7.05 -4.96
N ILE A 104 -22.41 -6.79 -5.77
CA ILE A 104 -21.81 -7.77 -6.68
C ILE A 104 -20.55 -8.42 -6.06
N LEU A 105 -19.67 -7.61 -5.46
CA LEU A 105 -18.35 -8.06 -5.02
C LEU A 105 -18.27 -8.29 -3.52
N HIS A 106 -19.01 -7.53 -2.73
CA HIS A 106 -19.02 -7.52 -1.27
C HIS A 106 -17.61 -7.73 -0.70
N ARG A 107 -16.78 -6.69 -0.79
CA ARG A 107 -15.40 -6.72 -0.27
C ARG A 107 -15.25 -5.80 0.92
N HIS A 108 -14.65 -6.33 1.97
CA HIS A 108 -14.23 -5.57 3.14
C HIS A 108 -12.84 -6.04 3.56
N ASN A 109 -11.88 -5.13 3.65
CA ASN A 109 -10.51 -5.41 4.02
C ASN A 109 -10.13 -4.52 5.20
N LEU A 110 -9.74 -5.14 6.31
CA LEU A 110 -9.23 -4.46 7.49
C LEU A 110 -7.79 -4.85 7.72
N TYR A 111 -6.92 -3.84 7.80
CA TYR A 111 -5.52 -3.98 8.20
C TYR A 111 -5.30 -3.18 9.47
N LYS A 112 -4.66 -3.77 10.46
CA LYS A 112 -4.27 -3.09 11.69
C LYS A 112 -2.83 -3.46 12.01
N THR A 113 -1.93 -2.48 12.04
CA THR A 113 -0.53 -2.69 12.36
C THR A 113 -0.16 -1.91 13.62
N THR A 114 0.47 -2.61 14.56
CA THR A 114 1.10 -2.00 15.72
C THR A 114 2.55 -1.72 15.38
N LEU A 115 2.95 -0.45 15.43
CA LEU A 115 4.27 0.05 15.12
C LEU A 115 4.99 0.49 16.41
N THR A 116 6.28 0.28 16.50
CA THR A 116 7.14 0.83 17.53
C THR A 116 8.30 1.60 16.91
N LEU A 117 8.85 2.55 17.66
CA LEU A 117 10.05 3.28 17.23
C LEU A 117 11.28 2.42 17.52
N ASP A 118 12.03 2.10 16.47
CA ASP A 118 13.38 1.57 16.57
C ASP A 118 14.34 2.74 16.81
N LYS A 119 14.83 2.88 18.04
CA LYS A 119 15.69 4.00 18.41
C LYS A 119 17.06 3.95 17.74
N ASP A 120 17.57 2.75 17.49
CA ASP A 120 18.90 2.57 16.88
C ASP A 120 18.90 2.97 15.40
N MET A 121 17.79 2.73 14.72
CA MET A 121 17.61 3.06 13.31
C MET A 121 16.79 4.34 13.09
N ASN A 122 16.30 4.96 14.15
CA ASN A 122 15.42 6.15 14.13
C ASN A 122 14.26 6.00 13.14
N ARG A 123 13.59 4.84 13.13
CA ARG A 123 12.47 4.54 12.24
C ARG A 123 11.42 3.66 12.90
N LEU A 124 10.21 3.68 12.33
CA LEU A 124 9.15 2.77 12.75
C LEU A 124 9.41 1.35 12.24
N LYS A 125 9.13 0.37 13.09
CA LYS A 125 9.09 -1.04 12.71
C LYS A 125 7.81 -1.70 13.20
N PRO A 126 7.25 -2.68 12.45
CA PRO A 126 6.04 -3.37 12.86
C PRO A 126 6.33 -4.35 14.03
N LEU A 127 5.46 -4.37 15.04
CA LEU A 127 5.44 -5.40 16.09
C LEU A 127 4.47 -6.52 15.73
N SER A 128 3.30 -6.14 15.23
CA SER A 128 2.29 -7.09 14.77
C SER A 128 1.42 -6.49 13.69
N THR A 129 0.88 -7.34 12.83
CA THR A 129 -0.08 -6.95 11.79
C THR A 129 -1.26 -7.92 11.79
N TYR A 130 -2.46 -7.39 11.85
CA TYR A 130 -3.71 -8.09 11.68
C TYR A 130 -4.30 -7.74 10.31
N GLU A 131 -4.56 -8.75 9.49
CA GLU A 131 -5.24 -8.61 8.19
C GLU A 131 -6.53 -9.42 8.21
N LYS A 132 -7.67 -8.77 7.94
CA LYS A 132 -8.95 -9.43 7.70
C LYS A 132 -9.43 -9.07 6.30
N LYS A 133 -9.73 -10.07 5.50
CA LYS A 133 -10.25 -9.91 4.12
C LYS A 133 -11.55 -10.69 3.98
N ILE A 134 -12.61 -9.99 3.59
CA ILE A 134 -13.91 -10.53 3.27
C ILE A 134 -14.15 -10.39 1.77
N LYS A 135 -14.62 -11.47 1.14
CA LYS A 135 -15.05 -11.50 -0.26
C LYS A 135 -16.29 -12.35 -0.37
N GLY A 136 -17.47 -11.71 -0.51
CA GLY A 136 -18.76 -12.38 -0.39
C GLY A 136 -18.89 -13.03 0.99
N ASP A 137 -19.16 -14.32 1.02
CA ASP A 137 -19.28 -15.16 2.23
C ASP A 137 -17.93 -15.72 2.75
N LYS A 138 -16.81 -15.39 2.07
CA LYS A 138 -15.49 -15.90 2.42
C LYS A 138 -14.72 -14.91 3.26
N GLU A 139 -14.24 -15.37 4.41
CA GLU A 139 -13.38 -14.61 5.31
C GLU A 139 -11.98 -15.24 5.35
N ARG A 140 -10.97 -14.39 5.34
CA ARG A 140 -9.59 -14.79 5.65
C ARG A 140 -9.00 -13.81 6.64
N VAL A 141 -8.49 -14.35 7.74
CA VAL A 141 -7.72 -13.60 8.74
C VAL A 141 -6.28 -14.07 8.71
N LYS A 142 -5.34 -13.12 8.77
CA LYS A 142 -3.91 -13.39 8.95
C LYS A 142 -3.40 -12.48 10.06
N VAL A 143 -2.71 -13.07 11.05
CA VAL A 143 -1.96 -12.35 12.07
C VAL A 143 -0.49 -12.60 11.81
N THR A 144 0.30 -11.55 11.89
CA THR A 144 1.77 -11.63 11.77
C THR A 144 2.39 -10.98 13.00
N ASP A 145 3.25 -11.69 13.69
CA ASP A 145 4.01 -11.22 14.84
C ASP A 145 5.50 -11.17 14.48
N TYR A 146 6.18 -10.12 14.92
CA TYR A 146 7.61 -9.89 14.65
C TYR A 146 8.41 -10.04 15.95
N ASP A 147 9.29 -11.01 15.98
CA ASP A 147 10.24 -11.27 17.06
C ASP A 147 11.64 -10.87 16.60
N TYR A 148 12.03 -9.65 16.91
CA TYR A 148 13.33 -9.11 16.54
C TYR A 148 14.48 -9.66 17.36
N VAL A 149 14.19 -10.19 18.57
CA VAL A 149 15.20 -10.81 19.44
C VAL A 149 15.67 -12.13 18.82
N ASN A 150 14.73 -12.95 18.38
CA ASN A 150 15.01 -14.24 17.74
C ASN A 150 15.16 -14.14 16.21
N ASN A 151 15.06 -12.93 15.65
CA ASN A 151 15.14 -12.66 14.21
C ASN A 151 14.12 -13.49 13.41
N MET A 152 12.90 -13.56 13.91
CA MET A 152 11.83 -14.39 13.36
C MET A 152 10.56 -13.57 13.11
N ARG A 153 9.80 -13.99 12.14
CA ARG A 153 8.43 -13.52 11.88
C ARG A 153 7.51 -14.73 11.82
N LYS A 154 6.47 -14.71 12.65
CA LYS A 154 5.47 -15.76 12.72
C LYS A 154 4.16 -15.25 12.13
N PHE A 155 3.51 -16.03 11.30
CA PHE A 155 2.18 -15.70 10.85
C PHE A 155 1.22 -16.89 10.92
N THR A 156 -0.01 -16.60 11.32
CA THR A 156 -1.09 -17.55 11.47
C THR A 156 -2.25 -17.16 10.56
N ILE A 157 -2.85 -18.14 9.90
CA ILE A 157 -3.92 -17.92 8.91
C ILE A 157 -5.16 -18.73 9.30
N TRP A 158 -6.30 -18.04 9.29
CA TRP A 158 -7.63 -18.63 9.41
C TRP A 158 -8.44 -18.36 8.13
N LYS A 159 -9.38 -19.26 7.81
CA LYS A 159 -10.38 -19.08 6.75
C LYS A 159 -11.73 -19.49 7.29
N ASN A 160 -12.71 -18.57 7.24
CA ASN A 160 -14.06 -18.75 7.76
C ASN A 160 -14.01 -19.25 9.23
N GLY A 161 -13.25 -18.56 10.07
CA GLY A 161 -13.04 -18.87 11.49
C GLY A 161 -12.22 -20.13 11.79
N LYS A 162 -11.85 -20.93 10.76
CA LYS A 162 -11.11 -22.19 10.97
C LYS A 162 -9.60 -21.96 10.75
N PHE A 163 -8.79 -22.42 11.71
CA PHE A 163 -7.34 -22.46 11.58
C PHE A 163 -6.94 -23.21 10.29
N ARG A 164 -5.97 -22.68 9.58
CA ARG A 164 -5.45 -23.26 8.33
C ARG A 164 -3.98 -23.61 8.39
N ARG A 165 -3.17 -22.66 8.83
CA ARG A 165 -1.73 -22.88 8.96
C ARG A 165 -1.08 -21.84 9.84
N GLU A 166 0.06 -22.22 10.39
CA GLU A 166 1.03 -21.36 11.03
C GLU A 166 2.37 -21.54 10.32
N ARG A 167 3.16 -20.50 10.25
CA ARG A 167 4.48 -20.54 9.64
C ARG A 167 5.40 -19.53 10.30
N GLU A 168 6.64 -19.92 10.50
CA GLU A 168 7.72 -19.06 10.94
C GLU A 168 8.69 -18.82 9.79
N VAL A 169 9.21 -17.61 9.69
CA VAL A 169 10.15 -17.17 8.65
C VAL A 169 11.22 -16.31 9.30
N LYS A 170 12.48 -16.55 8.96
CA LYS A 170 13.59 -15.69 9.40
C LYS A 170 13.49 -14.30 8.79
N LEU A 171 13.88 -13.30 9.55
CA LEU A 171 13.96 -11.90 9.09
C LEU A 171 15.29 -11.58 8.38
N ASP A 172 16.20 -12.55 8.27
CA ASP A 172 17.53 -12.46 7.62
C ASP A 172 18.38 -11.27 8.10
N GLY A 173 18.21 -10.85 9.35
CA GLY A 173 18.91 -9.71 9.95
C GLY A 173 18.51 -8.36 9.37
N LYS A 174 17.63 -8.33 8.35
CA LYS A 174 17.05 -7.12 7.81
C LYS A 174 15.74 -6.82 8.53
N VAL A 175 15.61 -5.65 9.11
CA VAL A 175 14.32 -5.15 9.56
C VAL A 175 13.53 -4.81 8.32
N GLY A 176 12.71 -5.74 7.85
CA GLY A 176 11.80 -5.50 6.73
C GLY A 176 10.62 -4.66 7.19
N ASP A 177 10.38 -3.55 6.53
CA ASP A 177 9.16 -2.79 6.71
C ASP A 177 7.96 -3.59 6.17
N ASP A 178 6.82 -3.53 6.86
CA ASP A 178 5.57 -3.84 6.20
C ASP A 178 5.11 -2.60 5.38
N GLY A 179 4.07 -2.75 4.57
CA GLY A 179 3.60 -1.64 3.73
C GLY A 179 3.18 -0.40 4.53
N ILE A 180 2.70 -0.58 5.76
CA ILE A 180 2.24 0.52 6.63
C ILE A 180 3.43 1.22 7.28
N SER A 181 4.39 0.47 7.85
CA SER A 181 5.60 1.08 8.41
C SER A 181 6.41 1.79 7.33
N ALA A 182 6.54 1.22 6.13
CA ALA A 182 7.20 1.87 5.01
C ALA A 182 6.54 3.20 4.63
N PHE A 183 5.20 3.24 4.59
CA PHE A 183 4.45 4.45 4.29
C PHE A 183 4.68 5.55 5.34
N TYR A 184 4.62 5.23 6.64
CA TYR A 184 4.85 6.21 7.69
C TYR A 184 6.32 6.62 7.81
N ASN A 185 7.27 5.71 7.59
CA ASN A 185 8.68 6.03 7.50
C ASN A 185 8.98 6.99 6.33
N LEU A 186 8.33 6.81 5.19
CA LEU A 186 8.43 7.75 4.07
C LEU A 186 7.88 9.13 4.47
N ARG A 187 6.66 9.21 5.02
CA ARG A 187 6.03 10.46 5.45
C ARG A 187 6.79 11.18 6.58
N SER A 188 7.54 10.44 7.38
CA SER A 188 8.41 10.97 8.43
C SER A 188 9.80 11.31 7.92
N GLU A 189 10.06 11.13 6.63
CA GLU A 189 11.35 11.36 5.98
C GLU A 189 12.50 10.51 6.57
N MET A 190 12.18 9.33 7.14
CA MET A 190 13.16 8.43 7.74
C MET A 190 14.11 7.80 6.72
N TYR A 191 13.71 7.71 5.47
CA TYR A 191 14.58 7.28 4.38
C TYR A 191 15.41 8.43 3.79
N GLY A 192 15.12 9.67 4.17
CA GLY A 192 15.72 10.89 3.68
C GLY A 192 14.67 11.91 3.28
N LYS A 193 15.11 13.13 3.00
CA LYS A 193 14.25 14.25 2.61
C LYS A 193 13.51 13.97 1.32
N ILE A 194 12.19 14.19 1.35
CA ILE A 194 11.32 14.11 0.17
C ILE A 194 11.53 15.36 -0.67
N LYS A 195 12.13 15.19 -1.84
CA LYS A 195 12.37 16.25 -2.83
C LYS A 195 12.39 15.65 -4.23
N ASP A 196 12.24 16.49 -5.23
CA ASP A 196 12.33 16.07 -6.63
C ASP A 196 13.65 15.36 -6.93
N GLY A 197 13.55 14.22 -7.63
CA GLY A 197 14.67 13.34 -7.97
C GLY A 197 15.15 12.43 -6.83
N ALA A 198 14.58 12.51 -5.61
CA ALA A 198 14.99 11.63 -4.52
C ALA A 198 14.65 10.17 -4.83
N ARG A 199 15.55 9.25 -4.42
CA ARG A 199 15.38 7.79 -4.56
C ARG A 199 15.68 7.13 -3.23
N PHE A 200 14.80 6.22 -2.81
CA PHE A 200 14.97 5.44 -1.59
C PHE A 200 14.84 3.96 -1.92
N ASN A 201 15.81 3.16 -1.46
CA ASN A 201 15.72 1.71 -1.52
C ASN A 201 15.27 1.21 -0.16
N ILE A 202 14.16 0.50 -0.12
CA ILE A 202 13.56 -0.04 1.09
C ILE A 202 13.45 -1.55 0.98
N CYS A 203 13.65 -2.23 2.10
CA CYS A 203 13.42 -3.67 2.20
C CYS A 203 12.03 -3.89 2.78
N THR A 204 11.12 -4.45 2.00
CA THR A 204 9.76 -4.74 2.43
C THR A 204 9.56 -6.23 2.70
N ALA A 205 8.81 -6.53 3.75
CA ALA A 205 8.45 -7.90 4.11
C ALA A 205 7.09 -8.26 3.50
N TYR A 206 7.07 -9.21 2.56
CA TYR A 206 5.84 -9.70 1.96
C TYR A 206 5.77 -11.22 1.99
N LYS A 207 4.65 -11.77 2.49
CA LYS A 207 4.46 -13.22 2.67
C LYS A 207 5.62 -13.86 3.45
N ASP A 208 6.39 -14.72 2.80
CA ASP A 208 7.50 -15.50 3.37
C ASP A 208 8.87 -15.05 2.85
N ARG A 209 8.93 -13.86 2.24
CA ARG A 209 10.16 -13.30 1.68
C ARG A 209 10.28 -11.81 2.01
N THR A 210 11.47 -11.30 1.90
CA THR A 210 11.74 -9.87 1.80
C THR A 210 11.93 -9.52 0.33
N SER A 211 11.56 -8.31 -0.04
CA SER A 211 11.73 -7.77 -1.39
C SER A 211 12.31 -6.37 -1.28
N ASP A 212 13.32 -6.09 -2.08
CA ASP A 212 13.81 -4.73 -2.22
C ASP A 212 12.85 -3.96 -3.12
N SER A 213 12.41 -2.81 -2.65
CA SER A 213 11.52 -1.89 -3.36
C SER A 213 12.22 -0.54 -3.52
N THR A 214 12.01 0.10 -4.64
CA THR A 214 12.53 1.45 -4.89
C THR A 214 11.39 2.44 -4.88
N ILE A 215 11.56 3.53 -4.14
CA ILE A 215 10.68 4.70 -4.18
C ILE A 215 11.41 5.79 -4.95
N TYR A 216 10.77 6.30 -5.98
CA TYR A 216 11.24 7.46 -6.75
C TYR A 216 10.31 8.63 -6.52
N VAL A 217 10.85 9.77 -6.10
CA VAL A 217 10.08 11.00 -5.86
C VAL A 217 10.28 11.96 -7.02
N ARG A 218 9.18 12.50 -7.52
CA ARG A 218 9.19 13.53 -8.55
C ARG A 218 8.16 14.62 -8.29
N THR A 219 8.38 15.78 -8.85
CA THR A 219 7.36 16.82 -8.95
C THR A 219 6.36 16.43 -10.04
N PRO A 220 5.06 16.31 -9.73
CA PRO A 220 4.06 16.00 -10.75
C PRO A 220 3.91 17.17 -11.73
N VAL A 221 3.70 16.86 -13.00
CA VAL A 221 3.38 17.86 -14.02
C VAL A 221 1.90 17.83 -14.37
N ASN A 222 1.32 18.97 -14.70
CA ASN A 222 -0.13 19.10 -14.99
C ASN A 222 -0.62 18.25 -16.17
N SER A 223 0.28 17.80 -17.05
CA SER A 223 -0.02 16.89 -18.16
C SER A 223 -0.06 15.42 -17.74
N ASP A 224 0.28 15.09 -16.49
CA ASP A 224 0.25 13.71 -16.02
C ASP A 224 -1.16 13.14 -16.09
N ASN A 225 -1.27 11.94 -16.67
CA ASN A 225 -2.53 11.19 -16.67
C ASN A 225 -3.07 10.90 -15.26
N LEU A 226 -2.21 11.00 -14.23
CA LEU A 226 -2.55 10.86 -12.82
C LEU A 226 -3.67 11.81 -12.41
N TYR A 227 -3.55 13.10 -12.73
CA TYR A 227 -4.56 14.11 -12.39
C TYR A 227 -5.87 13.90 -13.14
N LYS A 228 -5.79 13.45 -14.41
CA LYS A 228 -6.98 13.17 -15.22
C LYS A 228 -7.80 12.01 -14.66
N GLN A 229 -7.12 10.97 -14.17
CA GLN A 229 -7.78 9.80 -13.58
C GLN A 229 -8.42 10.13 -12.24
N MET A 230 -7.79 10.99 -11.46
CA MET A 230 -8.30 11.38 -10.13
C MET A 230 -9.45 12.39 -10.19
N GLY A 231 -9.71 13.01 -11.35
CA GLY A 231 -10.83 13.95 -11.53
C GLY A 231 -10.76 15.16 -10.59
N SER A 232 -9.59 15.45 -10.02
CA SER A 232 -9.47 16.35 -8.87
C SER A 232 -8.75 17.64 -9.24
N ASN A 233 -9.18 18.71 -8.55
CA ASN A 233 -8.51 20.01 -8.52
C ASN A 233 -7.34 20.04 -7.51
N PHE A 234 -6.82 18.89 -7.10
CA PHE A 234 -5.74 18.83 -6.11
C PHE A 234 -4.41 19.19 -6.76
N THR A 235 -3.65 20.04 -6.09
CA THR A 235 -2.28 20.34 -6.43
C THR A 235 -1.38 19.50 -5.53
N ALA A 236 -0.79 18.44 -6.08
CA ALA A 236 0.23 17.70 -5.36
C ALA A 236 1.59 18.36 -5.57
N SER A 237 2.37 18.43 -4.51
CA SER A 237 3.75 18.92 -4.55
C SER A 237 4.72 17.83 -4.94
N PHE A 238 4.43 16.59 -4.50
CA PHE A 238 5.28 15.42 -4.76
C PHE A 238 4.46 14.21 -5.19
N ALA A 239 5.04 13.41 -6.06
CA ALA A 239 4.57 12.07 -6.41
C ALA A 239 5.65 11.06 -6.03
N ALA A 240 5.33 10.12 -5.13
CA ALA A 240 6.18 8.99 -4.82
C ALA A 240 5.75 7.79 -5.66
N GLU A 241 6.58 7.40 -6.62
CA GLU A 241 6.39 6.20 -7.45
C GLU A 241 7.09 5.03 -6.78
N ILE A 242 6.35 3.97 -6.46
CA ILE A 242 6.82 2.83 -5.71
C ILE A 242 6.64 1.59 -6.56
N CYS A 243 7.72 0.82 -6.75
CA CYS A 243 7.64 -0.53 -7.30
C CYS A 243 7.62 -1.53 -6.14
N ILE A 244 6.52 -2.25 -6.01
CA ILE A 244 6.31 -3.28 -4.99
C ILE A 244 6.05 -4.63 -5.66
N ASP A 245 6.06 -5.70 -4.88
CA ASP A 245 5.69 -7.02 -5.39
C ASP A 245 4.27 -6.96 -6.02
N PRO A 246 4.12 -7.30 -7.32
CA PRO A 246 2.85 -7.22 -8.04
C PRO A 246 1.70 -7.96 -7.36
N GLU A 247 1.99 -9.02 -6.59
CA GLU A 247 0.99 -9.79 -5.87
C GLU A 247 0.34 -9.02 -4.71
N VAL A 248 0.90 -7.88 -4.29
CA VAL A 248 0.33 -7.06 -3.18
C VAL A 248 -1.04 -6.51 -3.57
N PHE A 249 -1.18 -6.03 -4.80
CA PHE A 249 -2.42 -5.46 -5.34
C PHE A 249 -3.05 -6.29 -6.44
N ASP A 250 -2.63 -7.54 -6.63
CA ASP A 250 -3.01 -8.33 -7.80
C ASP A 250 -2.80 -7.53 -9.11
N SER A 251 -1.71 -6.75 -9.17
CA SER A 251 -1.36 -5.92 -10.32
C SER A 251 -0.39 -6.62 -11.25
N LYS A 252 -0.26 -6.12 -12.49
CA LYS A 252 0.65 -6.70 -13.48
C LYS A 252 2.11 -6.29 -13.22
N ASP A 253 2.34 -5.06 -12.79
CA ASP A 253 3.64 -4.40 -12.72
C ASP A 253 4.03 -3.91 -11.32
N GLY A 254 3.13 -4.05 -10.32
CA GLY A 254 3.42 -3.66 -8.93
C GLY A 254 3.67 -2.16 -8.74
N LYS A 255 3.24 -1.32 -9.70
CA LYS A 255 3.49 0.12 -9.63
C LYS A 255 2.39 0.84 -8.87
N VAL A 256 2.79 1.56 -7.83
CA VAL A 256 1.92 2.44 -7.03
C VAL A 256 2.47 3.85 -7.06
N VAL A 257 1.61 4.83 -7.18
CA VAL A 257 1.95 6.25 -7.06
C VAL A 257 1.15 6.84 -5.93
N ILE A 258 1.80 7.56 -5.03
CA ILE A 258 1.15 8.31 -3.94
C ILE A 258 1.44 9.78 -4.16
N LEU A 259 0.40 10.61 -4.13
CA LEU A 259 0.48 12.05 -4.29
C LEU A 259 0.45 12.73 -2.92
N PHE A 260 1.40 13.62 -2.69
CA PHE A 260 1.56 14.35 -1.43
C PHE A 260 1.50 15.86 -1.64
N THR A 261 0.99 16.56 -0.62
CA THR A 261 1.17 18.01 -0.46
C THR A 261 2.58 18.33 0.08
N ASP A 262 2.92 19.60 0.26
CA ASP A 262 4.21 20.03 0.83
C ASP A 262 4.42 19.55 2.28
N ASP A 263 3.34 19.43 3.06
CA ASP A 263 3.35 18.91 4.43
C ASP A 263 3.23 17.37 4.51
N LEU A 264 3.41 16.70 3.36
CA LEU A 264 3.38 15.25 3.19
C LEU A 264 2.03 14.60 3.56
N LEU A 265 0.93 15.36 3.41
CA LEU A 265 -0.41 14.78 3.45
C LEU A 265 -0.64 13.98 2.16
N PRO A 266 -0.99 12.68 2.25
CA PRO A 266 -1.30 11.87 1.07
C PRO A 266 -2.71 12.21 0.56
N ILE A 267 -2.77 13.00 -0.51
CA ILE A 267 -4.04 13.46 -1.09
C ILE A 267 -4.64 12.47 -2.09
N GLY A 268 -3.87 11.48 -2.51
CA GLY A 268 -4.37 10.42 -3.37
C GLY A 268 -3.34 9.38 -3.70
N PHE A 269 -3.82 8.27 -4.28
CA PHE A 269 -2.96 7.19 -4.73
C PHE A 269 -3.50 6.53 -6.00
N ILE A 270 -2.61 5.90 -6.76
CA ILE A 270 -2.96 5.11 -7.93
C ILE A 270 -2.14 3.82 -7.91
N ALA A 271 -2.82 2.67 -7.93
CA ALA A 271 -2.22 1.37 -8.21
C ALA A 271 -2.47 1.01 -9.67
N LYS A 272 -1.39 0.80 -10.42
CA LYS A 272 -1.44 0.59 -11.87
C LYS A 272 -1.79 -0.85 -12.23
N ASN A 273 -2.53 -1.02 -13.34
CA ASN A 273 -2.83 -2.31 -13.94
C ASN A 273 -3.35 -3.38 -12.97
N VAL A 274 -4.21 -2.98 -12.04
CA VAL A 274 -4.81 -3.88 -11.07
C VAL A 274 -5.70 -4.88 -11.81
N PHE A 275 -5.53 -6.16 -11.51
CA PHE A 275 -6.17 -7.29 -12.21
C PHE A 275 -5.89 -7.34 -13.73
N GLY A 276 -4.92 -6.56 -14.25
CA GLY A 276 -4.63 -6.49 -15.68
C GLY A 276 -5.66 -5.75 -16.53
N PHE A 277 -6.59 -5.00 -15.91
CA PHE A 277 -7.67 -4.31 -16.62
C PHE A 277 -7.63 -2.79 -16.50
N GLY A 278 -7.16 -2.26 -15.38
CA GLY A 278 -7.19 -0.83 -15.18
C GLY A 278 -6.55 -0.40 -13.88
N ASP A 279 -6.54 0.90 -13.65
CA ASP A 279 -5.95 1.49 -12.47
C ASP A 279 -6.97 1.58 -11.35
N LEU A 280 -6.54 1.23 -10.13
CA LEU A 280 -7.25 1.53 -8.89
C LEU A 280 -6.71 2.86 -8.37
N TYR A 281 -7.58 3.79 -8.04
CA TYR A 281 -7.18 5.09 -7.52
C TYR A 281 -8.02 5.49 -6.31
N GLY A 282 -7.44 6.31 -5.44
CA GLY A 282 -8.12 6.88 -4.29
C GLY A 282 -7.88 8.36 -4.17
N ASN A 283 -8.92 9.11 -3.86
CA ASN A 283 -8.91 10.55 -3.64
C ASN A 283 -9.26 10.85 -2.20
N LEU A 284 -8.48 11.70 -1.54
CA LEU A 284 -8.78 12.17 -0.20
C LEU A 284 -10.07 13.00 -0.21
N GLU A 285 -11.07 12.56 0.55
CA GLU A 285 -12.34 13.26 0.73
C GLU A 285 -12.37 14.03 2.03
N GLU A 286 -11.80 13.47 3.09
CA GLU A 286 -11.89 14.03 4.42
C GLU A 286 -10.61 13.77 5.21
N LYS A 287 -10.14 14.78 5.94
CA LYS A 287 -9.09 14.67 6.95
C LYS A 287 -9.62 15.21 8.26
N THR A 288 -9.49 14.41 9.32
CA THR A 288 -9.70 14.83 10.71
C THR A 288 -8.46 14.55 11.53
N ASN A 289 -8.26 15.37 12.58
CA ASN A 289 -7.14 15.24 13.53
C ASN A 289 -7.70 15.02 14.93
#